data_4d0f5de1e6915e1a099fc3b9f105dabd
#
_entry.id   4d0f5de1e6915e1a099fc3b9f105dabd
#
_cell.length_a   1.000
_cell.length_b   1.000
_cell.length_c   1.000
_cell.angle_alpha   90.00
_cell.angle_beta   90.00
_cell.angle_gamma   90.00
#
_symmetry.space_group_name_H-M   'P 1'
#
loop_
_entity.id
_entity.type
_entity.pdbx_description
1 polymer ?
#
loop_
_entity_poly.entity_id
_entity_poly.type
_entity_poly.pdbx_seq_one_letter_code
_entity_poly.pdbx_strand_id
1 'polypeptide(L)'
;MIHLKNGRTIWAEHVRENGAHLEYDIGDDSYAIPRSSVERVEAGGVPPAYSPASGTAQPTRDLPVFTPGGSLKLEDDLADRIVHDGHVDPDALTATERKGKPELTATAYFIAGKHEFEQGDLNQCRRYYEAALRFQPDNATVLTYYAALLLRTANAEAAVSYADRAVRSDPESPDAQAILGYAQFYTNRTREAIRSWKKSVHLRPDAAIERLIAKAERELAAEAEFSQRESSHFTLRFEGKQTSEALRRDLLTALESDYDDLVRSLGSTPRSNILVVLYSDQAYFDVTRAPAWSGAVNDGKLRIPINGLSSVTPDLARILKHELTHSFISQISGGRCPYWLNEGIAQLLEPSTVDGRGHRLAQLFHTQREIPINTLEGNFIRFSAAEATLAYDESLAAVQYISETYGTSDLQRILERIGQGSSAEAALRSTIHSSYGDLEAEVARFLVGKYGD
;
A
#
# COMPACT_ATOMS: atom_id res chain seq x y z
N MET A 1 -30.15 4.76 6.75
CA MET A 1 -29.34 3.72 7.43
C MET A 1 -30.03 2.36 7.32
N ILE A 2 -29.35 1.34 6.83
CA ILE A 2 -29.84 -0.05 6.72
C ILE A 2 -29.19 -0.85 7.84
N HIS A 3 -29.97 -1.45 8.72
CA HIS A 3 -29.49 -2.34 9.78
C HIS A 3 -29.63 -3.79 9.33
N LEU A 4 -28.54 -4.54 9.41
CA LEU A 4 -28.47 -5.95 9.03
C LEU A 4 -28.67 -6.84 10.26
N LYS A 5 -29.24 -8.02 10.08
CA LYS A 5 -29.48 -9.01 11.15
C LYS A 5 -28.20 -9.49 11.86
N ASN A 6 -27.04 -9.31 11.24
CA ASN A 6 -25.73 -9.59 11.83
C ASN A 6 -25.17 -8.44 12.68
N GLY A 7 -25.99 -7.41 12.98
CA GLY A 7 -25.63 -6.25 13.79
C GLY A 7 -24.86 -5.15 13.04
N ARG A 8 -24.66 -5.28 11.73
CA ARG A 8 -23.98 -4.29 10.90
C ARG A 8 -24.94 -3.24 10.37
N THR A 9 -24.41 -2.07 10.03
CA THR A 9 -25.18 -0.99 9.43
C THR A 9 -24.56 -0.55 8.11
N ILE A 10 -25.42 -0.23 7.13
CA ILE A 10 -25.03 0.38 5.85
C ILE A 10 -25.71 1.75 5.80
N TRP A 11 -24.91 2.78 5.56
CA TRP A 11 -25.46 4.08 5.22
C TRP A 11 -25.73 4.11 3.71
N ALA A 12 -26.86 4.68 3.29
CA ALA A 12 -27.21 4.83 1.89
C ALA A 12 -28.01 6.13 1.70
N GLU A 13 -27.81 6.80 0.58
CA GLU A 13 -28.53 8.03 0.22
C GLU A 13 -29.97 7.73 -0.13
N HIS A 14 -30.16 6.69 -0.92
CA HIS A 14 -31.47 6.20 -1.31
C HIS A 14 -31.57 4.70 -1.05
N VAL A 15 -32.75 4.25 -0.67
CA VAL A 15 -33.04 2.83 -0.43
C VAL A 15 -34.35 2.49 -1.07
N ARG A 16 -34.39 1.42 -1.88
CA ARG A 16 -35.56 0.95 -2.61
C ARG A 16 -35.75 -0.55 -2.37
N GLU A 17 -36.98 -0.97 -2.14
CA GLU A 17 -37.31 -2.39 -2.10
C GLU A 17 -37.63 -2.89 -3.52
N ASN A 18 -36.91 -3.91 -3.96
CA ASN A 18 -37.13 -4.56 -5.26
C ASN A 18 -37.27 -6.08 -5.06
N GLY A 19 -38.48 -6.52 -4.83
CA GLY A 19 -38.81 -7.93 -4.63
C GLY A 19 -38.08 -8.58 -3.45
N ALA A 20 -37.22 -9.55 -3.72
CA ALA A 20 -36.44 -10.25 -2.70
C ALA A 20 -35.16 -9.49 -2.27
N HIS A 21 -34.86 -8.34 -2.88
CA HIS A 21 -33.66 -7.53 -2.62
C HIS A 21 -34.01 -6.15 -2.12
N LEU A 22 -33.12 -5.56 -1.37
CA LEU A 22 -33.09 -4.14 -1.03
C LEU A 22 -31.99 -3.49 -1.86
N GLU A 23 -32.36 -2.60 -2.76
CA GLU A 23 -31.45 -1.79 -3.52
C GLU A 23 -31.14 -0.49 -2.77
N TYR A 24 -29.92 -0.03 -2.83
CA TYR A 24 -29.52 1.19 -2.17
C TYR A 24 -28.39 1.88 -2.94
N ASP A 25 -28.36 3.21 -2.88
CA ASP A 25 -27.40 4.04 -3.57
C ASP A 25 -26.41 4.66 -2.57
N ILE A 26 -25.13 4.65 -2.92
CA ILE A 26 -24.06 5.36 -2.22
C ILE A 26 -23.28 6.13 -3.28
N GLY A 27 -23.39 7.45 -3.30
CA GLY A 27 -22.86 8.26 -4.40
C GLY A 27 -23.57 7.91 -5.70
N ASP A 28 -22.80 7.67 -6.75
CA ASP A 28 -23.32 7.31 -8.08
C ASP A 28 -23.55 5.79 -8.26
N ASP A 29 -23.24 4.99 -7.25
CA ASP A 29 -23.32 3.54 -7.32
C ASP A 29 -24.59 2.99 -6.68
N SER A 30 -25.22 2.00 -7.34
CA SER A 30 -26.38 1.26 -6.83
C SER A 30 -25.99 -0.16 -6.44
N TYR A 31 -26.38 -0.57 -5.27
CA TYR A 31 -26.11 -1.88 -4.69
C TYR A 31 -27.39 -2.63 -4.37
N ALA A 32 -27.33 -3.95 -4.31
CA ALA A 32 -28.45 -4.78 -3.90
C ALA A 32 -28.02 -5.81 -2.85
N ILE A 33 -28.81 -5.94 -1.79
CA ILE A 33 -28.65 -6.99 -0.78
C ILE A 33 -29.93 -7.79 -0.62
N PRO A 34 -29.88 -9.07 -0.23
CA PRO A 34 -31.07 -9.85 0.05
C PRO A 34 -31.91 -9.20 1.16
N ARG A 35 -33.19 -9.00 0.94
CA ARG A 35 -34.11 -8.44 1.95
C ARG A 35 -34.11 -9.28 3.24
N SER A 36 -33.84 -10.55 3.12
CA SER A 36 -33.74 -11.49 4.26
C SER A 36 -32.58 -11.17 5.19
N SER A 37 -31.52 -10.50 4.75
CA SER A 37 -30.38 -10.09 5.56
C SER A 37 -30.62 -8.77 6.33
N VAL A 38 -31.67 -8.03 5.95
CA VAL A 38 -31.98 -6.72 6.53
C VAL A 38 -32.89 -6.90 7.74
N GLU A 39 -32.51 -6.29 8.85
CA GLU A 39 -33.32 -6.21 10.07
C GLU A 39 -34.34 -5.07 9.96
N ARG A 40 -33.86 -3.85 9.73
CA ARG A 40 -34.67 -2.65 9.54
C ARG A 40 -33.98 -1.60 8.71
N VAL A 41 -34.75 -0.67 8.17
CA VAL A 41 -34.25 0.53 7.47
C VAL A 41 -34.75 1.76 8.24
N GLU A 42 -33.85 2.67 8.58
CA GLU A 42 -34.18 3.92 9.27
C GLU A 42 -33.92 5.10 8.33
N ALA A 43 -34.82 6.06 8.27
CA ALA A 43 -34.63 7.30 7.57
C ALA A 43 -33.67 8.21 8.36
N GLY A 44 -32.70 8.81 7.68
CA GLY A 44 -31.68 9.66 8.31
C GLY A 44 -30.46 8.86 8.80
N GLY A 45 -29.59 9.53 9.48
CA GLY A 45 -28.27 9.04 9.92
C GLY A 45 -27.15 9.86 9.31
N VAL A 46 -26.07 10.02 10.07
CA VAL A 46 -24.84 10.65 9.54
C VAL A 46 -24.15 9.59 8.71
N PRO A 47 -23.67 9.92 7.49
CA PRO A 47 -22.79 9.02 6.77
C PRO A 47 -21.69 8.56 7.74
N PRO A 48 -21.35 7.27 7.81
CA PRO A 48 -20.14 6.88 8.50
C PRO A 48 -19.01 7.69 7.85
N ALA A 49 -18.17 8.31 8.68
CA ALA A 49 -16.97 8.94 8.17
C ALA A 49 -16.32 7.92 7.23
N TYR A 50 -16.18 8.28 5.95
CA TYR A 50 -15.64 7.39 4.93
C TYR A 50 -14.27 6.94 5.40
N SER A 51 -14.16 5.71 5.84
CA SER A 51 -12.89 5.02 5.94
C SER A 51 -12.82 4.14 4.72
N PRO A 52 -12.10 4.53 3.69
CA PRO A 52 -11.66 3.55 2.71
C PRO A 52 -10.83 2.54 3.50
N ALA A 53 -11.40 1.37 3.72
CA ALA A 53 -10.66 0.27 4.33
C ALA A 53 -9.65 -0.32 3.37
N SER A 54 -9.57 0.17 2.22
CA SER A 54 -8.46 0.04 1.32
C SER A 54 -7.50 1.23 1.48
N GLY A 55 -7.07 1.48 2.70
CA GLY A 55 -5.68 1.81 2.75
C GLY A 55 -5.00 0.58 2.18
N THR A 56 -4.45 0.64 0.97
CA THR A 56 -3.26 -0.10 0.70
C THR A 56 -2.42 0.22 1.91
N ALA A 57 -2.44 -0.66 2.91
CA ALA A 57 -1.48 -0.61 3.96
C ALA A 57 -0.17 -0.66 3.17
N GLN A 58 0.36 0.53 2.86
CA GLN A 58 1.71 0.58 2.34
C GLN A 58 2.49 -0.09 3.46
N PRO A 59 3.01 -1.28 3.23
CA PRO A 59 3.61 -2.10 4.28
C PRO A 59 4.70 -1.37 5.05
N THR A 60 5.09 -0.22 4.57
CA THR A 60 6.30 0.49 4.88
C THR A 60 6.15 1.70 5.78
N ARG A 61 4.94 2.22 6.01
CA ARG A 61 4.77 3.41 6.88
C ARG A 61 4.62 3.11 8.37
N ASP A 62 4.25 1.86 8.71
CA ASP A 62 4.04 1.42 10.11
C ASP A 62 5.18 0.55 10.65
N LEU A 63 6.40 0.70 10.12
CA LEU A 63 7.56 0.02 10.71
C LEU A 63 7.83 0.60 12.09
N PRO A 64 8.15 -0.26 13.08
CA PRO A 64 8.44 0.20 14.44
C PRO A 64 9.59 1.19 14.44
N VAL A 65 9.57 2.14 15.37
CA VAL A 65 10.69 3.06 15.60
C VAL A 65 11.86 2.24 16.10
N PHE A 66 12.95 2.21 15.31
CA PHE A 66 14.17 1.49 15.67
C PHE A 66 14.95 2.28 16.71
N THR A 67 15.26 1.63 17.82
CA THR A 67 16.24 2.12 18.77
C THR A 67 17.56 1.40 18.49
N PRO A 68 18.68 2.10 18.28
CA PRO A 68 19.97 1.44 18.09
C PRO A 68 20.27 0.50 19.26
N GLY A 69 20.39 -0.79 18.98
CA GLY A 69 20.81 -1.77 19.98
C GLY A 69 22.21 -1.45 20.48
N GLY A 70 22.49 -1.79 21.73
CA GLY A 70 23.77 -1.50 22.40
C GLY A 70 25.03 -2.14 21.82
N SER A 71 24.96 -2.76 20.64
CA SER A 71 26.10 -3.36 19.93
C SER A 71 26.96 -2.33 19.16
N LEU A 72 26.46 -1.10 18.95
CA LEU A 72 27.25 -0.04 18.35
C LEU A 72 27.84 0.84 19.46
N LYS A 73 29.16 0.76 19.65
CA LYS A 73 29.87 1.73 20.49
C LYS A 73 29.93 3.06 19.76
N LEU A 74 29.07 4.00 20.15
CA LEU A 74 29.14 5.38 19.71
C LEU A 74 30.25 6.09 20.52
N GLU A 75 31.19 6.74 19.83
CA GLU A 75 31.97 7.81 20.44
C GLU A 75 31.03 9.02 20.57
N ASP A 76 31.05 9.72 21.70
CA ASP A 76 30.07 10.75 22.06
C ASP A 76 29.93 11.90 21.02
N ASP A 77 30.94 12.12 20.18
CA ASP A 77 30.96 13.16 19.13
C ASP A 77 30.89 12.60 17.68
N LEU A 78 30.79 11.28 17.50
CA LEU A 78 30.89 10.68 16.15
C LEU A 78 29.67 11.06 15.30
N ALA A 79 28.47 11.07 15.88
CA ALA A 79 27.26 11.39 15.16
C ALA A 79 27.28 12.84 14.63
N ASP A 80 27.69 13.79 15.47
CA ASP A 80 27.78 15.21 15.12
C ASP A 80 28.86 15.49 14.06
N ARG A 81 29.90 14.67 14.00
CA ARG A 81 30.92 14.77 12.96
C ARG A 81 30.50 14.17 11.62
N ILE A 82 29.72 13.10 11.64
CA ILE A 82 29.24 12.43 10.43
C ILE A 82 28.06 13.16 9.80
N VAL A 83 27.19 13.72 10.64
CA VAL A 83 26.04 14.51 10.17
C VAL A 83 26.16 15.92 10.72
N HIS A 84 26.43 16.87 9.84
CA HIS A 84 26.61 18.28 10.18
C HIS A 84 25.65 19.15 9.36
N ASP A 85 24.99 20.13 9.99
CA ASP A 85 24.00 20.99 9.35
C ASP A 85 22.92 20.27 8.53
N GLY A 86 22.51 19.07 8.99
CA GLY A 86 21.50 18.25 8.32
C GLY A 86 21.99 17.52 7.07
N HIS A 87 23.31 17.42 6.86
CA HIS A 87 23.92 16.71 5.75
C HIS A 87 25.00 15.76 6.23
N VAL A 88 25.16 14.64 5.50
CA VAL A 88 26.28 13.73 5.74
C VAL A 88 27.57 14.35 5.20
N ASP A 89 28.62 14.37 6.03
CA ASP A 89 29.95 14.86 5.67
C ASP A 89 30.80 13.71 5.07
N PRO A 90 31.09 13.72 3.73
CA PRO A 90 31.87 12.67 3.08
C PRO A 90 33.34 12.67 3.53
N ASP A 91 33.90 13.84 3.92
CA ASP A 91 35.29 13.95 4.36
C ASP A 91 35.44 13.34 5.76
N ALA A 92 34.45 13.50 6.63
CA ALA A 92 34.42 12.86 7.95
C ALA A 92 34.32 11.32 7.84
N LEU A 93 33.52 10.80 6.89
CA LEU A 93 33.47 9.37 6.58
C LEU A 93 34.85 8.85 6.13
N THR A 94 35.46 9.52 5.17
CA THR A 94 36.80 9.18 4.65
C THR A 94 37.86 9.25 5.74
N ALA A 95 37.83 10.28 6.58
CA ALA A 95 38.75 10.43 7.71
C ALA A 95 38.58 9.29 8.74
N THR A 96 37.33 8.80 8.91
CA THR A 96 37.05 7.68 9.80
C THR A 96 37.58 6.36 9.22
N GLU A 97 37.43 6.12 7.93
CA GLU A 97 38.04 4.95 7.24
C GLU A 97 39.55 4.91 7.40
N ARG A 98 40.23 6.05 7.22
CA ARG A 98 41.69 6.17 7.35
C ARG A 98 42.22 5.79 8.74
N LYS A 99 41.39 5.83 9.78
CA LYS A 99 41.76 5.35 11.12
C LYS A 99 41.97 3.83 11.19
N GLY A 100 41.51 3.09 10.17
CA GLY A 100 41.71 1.64 10.05
C GLY A 100 41.00 0.81 11.14
N LYS A 101 39.93 1.36 11.75
CA LYS A 101 39.12 0.68 12.77
C LYS A 101 37.80 0.23 12.17
N PRO A 102 37.61 -1.05 11.80
CA PRO A 102 36.41 -1.53 11.10
C PRO A 102 35.11 -1.24 11.86
N GLU A 103 35.11 -1.40 13.18
CA GLU A 103 33.92 -1.13 14.00
C GLU A 103 33.50 0.34 13.95
N LEU A 104 34.47 1.26 14.09
CA LEU A 104 34.22 2.68 14.04
C LEU A 104 33.74 3.12 12.65
N THR A 105 34.33 2.55 11.59
CA THR A 105 33.96 2.83 10.21
C THR A 105 32.54 2.33 9.91
N ALA A 106 32.20 1.11 10.34
CA ALA A 106 30.85 0.57 10.20
C ALA A 106 29.81 1.46 10.92
N THR A 107 30.15 1.94 12.13
CA THR A 107 29.29 2.84 12.89
C THR A 107 29.10 4.17 12.18
N ALA A 108 30.17 4.76 11.61
CA ALA A 108 30.09 6.01 10.86
C ALA A 108 29.18 5.88 9.63
N TYR A 109 29.33 4.81 8.84
CA TYR A 109 28.45 4.54 7.72
C TYR A 109 27.01 4.22 8.14
N PHE A 110 26.81 3.56 9.29
CA PHE A 110 25.47 3.34 9.84
C PHE A 110 24.78 4.67 10.19
N ILE A 111 25.49 5.59 10.86
CA ILE A 111 24.97 6.93 11.21
C ILE A 111 24.56 7.68 9.94
N ALA A 112 25.43 7.70 8.91
CA ALA A 112 25.12 8.32 7.64
C ALA A 112 23.87 7.67 6.98
N GLY A 113 23.83 6.34 6.94
CA GLY A 113 22.69 5.62 6.38
C GLY A 113 21.40 5.82 7.14
N LYS A 114 21.45 5.91 8.47
CA LYS A 114 20.29 6.20 9.32
C LYS A 114 19.75 7.60 9.06
N HIS A 115 20.62 8.59 8.92
CA HIS A 115 20.23 9.95 8.55
C HIS A 115 19.49 9.95 7.20
N GLU A 116 20.05 9.35 6.15
CA GLU A 116 19.41 9.29 4.84
C GLU A 116 18.10 8.50 4.84
N PHE A 117 18.01 7.46 5.69
CA PHE A 117 16.77 6.71 5.90
C PHE A 117 15.65 7.59 6.47
N GLU A 118 15.99 8.48 7.40
CA GLU A 118 15.07 9.44 8.03
C GLU A 118 14.70 10.58 7.06
N GLN A 119 15.63 11.02 6.21
CA GLN A 119 15.39 12.00 5.15
C GLN A 119 14.61 11.43 3.95
N GLY A 120 14.57 10.10 3.81
CA GLY A 120 13.88 9.42 2.71
C GLY A 120 14.74 9.20 1.46
N ASP A 121 16.02 9.56 1.46
CA ASP A 121 16.96 9.16 0.40
C ASP A 121 17.38 7.70 0.58
N LEU A 122 16.47 6.81 0.15
CA LEU A 122 16.66 5.37 0.31
C LEU A 122 17.80 4.82 -0.56
N ASN A 123 18.17 5.52 -1.64
CA ASN A 123 19.30 5.11 -2.50
C ASN A 123 20.64 5.38 -1.80
N GLN A 124 20.80 6.56 -1.24
CA GLN A 124 22.02 6.90 -0.50
C GLN A 124 22.09 6.10 0.81
N CYS A 125 20.96 5.94 1.51
CA CYS A 125 20.83 5.05 2.65
C CYS A 125 21.35 3.64 2.35
N ARG A 126 20.93 3.05 1.21
CA ARG A 126 21.39 1.72 0.76
C ARG A 126 22.91 1.66 0.64
N ARG A 127 23.52 2.64 -0.04
CA ARG A 127 24.96 2.70 -0.24
C ARG A 127 25.72 2.73 1.09
N TYR A 128 25.23 3.51 2.04
CA TYR A 128 25.85 3.61 3.35
C TYR A 128 25.70 2.34 4.19
N TYR A 129 24.52 1.70 4.20
CA TYR A 129 24.37 0.43 4.90
C TYR A 129 25.18 -0.70 4.29
N GLU A 130 25.26 -0.76 2.96
CA GLU A 130 26.14 -1.71 2.27
C GLU A 130 27.63 -1.45 2.58
N ALA A 131 28.03 -0.19 2.68
CA ALA A 131 29.36 0.17 3.14
C ALA A 131 29.61 -0.28 4.59
N ALA A 132 28.67 -0.02 5.50
CA ALA A 132 28.78 -0.47 6.90
C ALA A 132 28.94 -2.00 6.99
N LEU A 133 28.13 -2.75 6.23
CA LEU A 133 28.17 -4.23 6.21
C LEU A 133 29.47 -4.80 5.58
N ARG A 134 30.19 -4.03 4.74
CA ARG A 134 31.54 -4.47 4.28
C ARG A 134 32.55 -4.49 5.42
N PHE A 135 32.45 -3.59 6.40
CA PHE A 135 33.34 -3.53 7.55
C PHE A 135 32.90 -4.44 8.69
N GLN A 136 31.58 -4.59 8.89
CA GLN A 136 31.00 -5.47 9.90
C GLN A 136 29.81 -6.27 9.30
N PRO A 137 30.09 -7.39 8.62
CA PRO A 137 29.07 -8.17 7.90
C PRO A 137 27.92 -8.67 8.75
N ASP A 138 28.20 -8.97 10.02
CA ASP A 138 27.22 -9.56 10.95
C ASP A 138 26.79 -8.57 12.05
N ASN A 139 26.91 -7.27 11.81
CA ASN A 139 26.40 -6.27 12.74
C ASN A 139 24.87 -6.30 12.78
N ALA A 140 24.29 -6.79 13.87
CA ALA A 140 22.86 -7.01 14.01
C ALA A 140 22.03 -5.73 13.78
N THR A 141 22.49 -4.58 14.27
CA THR A 141 21.78 -3.30 14.09
C THR A 141 21.76 -2.88 12.62
N VAL A 142 22.92 -2.91 11.94
CA VAL A 142 23.00 -2.54 10.51
C VAL A 142 22.15 -3.50 9.68
N LEU A 143 22.21 -4.80 9.93
CA LEU A 143 21.38 -5.81 9.26
C LEU A 143 19.89 -5.56 9.46
N THR A 144 19.47 -5.17 10.68
CA THR A 144 18.07 -4.84 10.99
C THR A 144 17.59 -3.63 10.20
N TYR A 145 18.36 -2.56 10.18
CA TYR A 145 18.02 -1.35 9.42
C TYR A 145 18.08 -1.58 7.90
N TYR A 146 19.01 -2.40 7.42
CA TYR A 146 19.06 -2.77 6.01
C TYR A 146 17.86 -3.63 5.59
N ALA A 147 17.43 -4.56 6.43
CA ALA A 147 16.21 -5.32 6.21
C ALA A 147 14.96 -4.40 6.21
N ALA A 148 14.91 -3.40 7.09
CA ALA A 148 13.86 -2.40 7.09
C ALA A 148 13.84 -1.56 5.80
N LEU A 149 15.02 -1.15 5.30
CA LEU A 149 15.16 -0.49 4.01
C LEU A 149 14.63 -1.36 2.87
N LEU A 150 14.97 -2.65 2.87
CA LEU A 150 14.49 -3.58 1.85
C LEU A 150 12.96 -3.74 1.86
N LEU A 151 12.34 -3.76 3.06
CA LEU A 151 10.88 -3.74 3.18
C LEU A 151 10.29 -2.43 2.62
N ARG A 152 10.90 -1.28 2.94
CA ARG A 152 10.48 0.03 2.39
C ARG A 152 10.62 0.13 0.88
N THR A 153 11.43 -0.70 0.27
CA THR A 153 11.63 -0.77 -1.19
C THR A 153 10.96 -1.99 -1.82
N ALA A 154 9.91 -2.51 -1.19
CA ALA A 154 9.10 -3.64 -1.64
C ALA A 154 9.93 -4.90 -2.00
N ASN A 155 11.04 -5.14 -1.30
CA ASN A 155 11.91 -6.29 -1.49
C ASN A 155 11.89 -7.22 -0.26
N ALA A 156 10.71 -7.74 0.05
CA ALA A 156 10.49 -8.55 1.25
C ALA A 156 11.30 -9.85 1.28
N GLU A 157 11.51 -10.50 0.13
CA GLU A 157 12.30 -11.75 0.06
C GLU A 157 13.77 -11.51 0.46
N ALA A 158 14.39 -10.46 -0.04
CA ALA A 158 15.74 -10.09 0.41
C ALA A 158 15.75 -9.70 1.88
N ALA A 159 14.72 -8.98 2.35
CA ALA A 159 14.60 -8.57 3.74
C ALA A 159 14.60 -9.76 4.71
N VAL A 160 13.95 -10.89 4.36
CA VAL A 160 13.98 -12.12 5.19
C VAL A 160 15.41 -12.56 5.45
N SER A 161 16.26 -12.62 4.43
CA SER A 161 17.63 -13.08 4.55
C SER A 161 18.47 -12.21 5.51
N TYR A 162 18.33 -10.88 5.38
CA TYR A 162 19.07 -9.93 6.22
C TYR A 162 18.51 -9.90 7.66
N ALA A 163 17.20 -9.93 7.83
CA ALA A 163 16.57 -9.99 9.16
C ALA A 163 16.90 -11.28 9.90
N ASP A 164 16.95 -12.41 9.21
CA ASP A 164 17.34 -13.69 9.79
C ASP A 164 18.82 -13.69 10.24
N ARG A 165 19.71 -13.05 9.45
CA ARG A 165 21.09 -12.83 9.88
C ARG A 165 21.16 -11.91 11.12
N ALA A 166 20.35 -10.83 11.15
CA ALA A 166 20.29 -9.95 12.30
C ALA A 166 19.88 -10.71 13.58
N VAL A 167 18.85 -11.55 13.50
CA VAL A 167 18.39 -12.38 14.62
C VAL A 167 19.44 -13.41 15.03
N ARG A 168 20.20 -13.99 14.09
CA ARG A 168 21.31 -14.88 14.46
C ARG A 168 22.44 -14.17 15.18
N SER A 169 22.74 -12.92 14.78
CA SER A 169 23.79 -12.11 15.40
C SER A 169 23.38 -11.57 16.76
N ASP A 170 22.10 -11.22 16.94
CA ASP A 170 21.53 -10.78 18.22
C ASP A 170 20.12 -11.36 18.41
N PRO A 171 19.99 -12.57 19.00
CA PRO A 171 18.71 -13.23 19.21
C PRO A 171 17.77 -12.50 20.20
N GLU A 172 18.31 -11.63 21.03
CA GLU A 172 17.57 -10.88 22.06
C GLU A 172 17.23 -9.45 21.61
N SER A 173 17.51 -9.09 20.33
CA SER A 173 17.08 -7.81 19.77
C SER A 173 15.58 -7.84 19.46
N PRO A 174 14.74 -7.02 20.12
CA PRO A 174 13.31 -6.93 19.80
C PRO A 174 13.09 -6.38 18.39
N ASP A 175 13.94 -5.45 17.92
CA ASP A 175 13.84 -4.85 16.60
C ASP A 175 14.17 -5.84 15.49
N ALA A 176 15.20 -6.68 15.68
CA ALA A 176 15.53 -7.72 14.71
C ALA A 176 14.40 -8.76 14.59
N GLN A 177 13.82 -9.18 15.74
CA GLN A 177 12.67 -10.08 15.75
C GLN A 177 11.43 -9.44 15.10
N ALA A 178 11.18 -8.15 15.34
CA ALA A 178 10.07 -7.42 14.73
C ALA A 178 10.20 -7.38 13.20
N ILE A 179 11.37 -6.97 12.70
CA ILE A 179 11.63 -6.88 11.25
C ILE A 179 11.59 -8.24 10.57
N LEU A 180 12.11 -9.29 11.22
CA LEU A 180 11.98 -10.64 10.70
C LEU A 180 10.50 -11.03 10.57
N GLY A 181 9.67 -10.73 11.56
CA GLY A 181 8.24 -10.98 11.52
C GLY A 181 7.56 -10.23 10.36
N TYR A 182 7.88 -8.95 10.13
CA TYR A 182 7.37 -8.19 8.99
C TYR A 182 7.79 -8.83 7.65
N ALA A 183 9.07 -9.14 7.48
CA ALA A 183 9.57 -9.74 6.26
C ALA A 183 8.92 -11.11 5.97
N GLN A 184 8.75 -11.93 7.01
CA GLN A 184 8.04 -13.22 6.90
C GLN A 184 6.56 -13.04 6.55
N PHE A 185 5.88 -12.03 7.11
CA PHE A 185 4.47 -11.76 6.82
C PHE A 185 4.27 -11.36 5.36
N TYR A 186 5.12 -10.46 4.85
CA TYR A 186 5.06 -10.03 3.44
C TYR A 186 5.50 -11.10 2.43
N THR A 187 6.21 -12.13 2.89
CA THR A 187 6.51 -13.31 2.09
C THR A 187 5.56 -14.49 2.34
N ASN A 188 4.36 -14.22 2.86
CA ASN A 188 3.30 -15.20 3.15
C ASN A 188 3.67 -16.30 4.15
N ARG A 189 4.68 -16.08 4.97
CA ARG A 189 5.12 -16.98 6.05
C ARG A 189 4.44 -16.57 7.38
N THR A 190 3.11 -16.53 7.37
CA THR A 190 2.31 -15.94 8.47
C THR A 190 2.56 -16.62 9.83
N ARG A 191 2.74 -17.95 9.86
CA ARG A 191 3.03 -18.69 11.12
C ARG A 191 4.39 -18.33 11.69
N GLU A 192 5.39 -18.16 10.84
CA GLU A 192 6.75 -17.73 11.21
C GLU A 192 6.71 -16.30 11.72
N ALA A 193 6.01 -15.40 11.00
CA ALA A 193 5.84 -14.01 11.38
C ALA A 193 5.27 -13.86 12.81
N ILE A 194 4.20 -14.60 13.12
CA ILE A 194 3.60 -14.60 14.46
C ILE A 194 4.63 -15.03 15.53
N ARG A 195 5.47 -16.06 15.24
CA ARG A 195 6.50 -16.50 16.20
C ARG A 195 7.55 -15.42 16.46
N SER A 196 8.04 -14.78 15.40
CA SER A 196 9.02 -13.70 15.48
C SER A 196 8.45 -12.49 16.22
N TRP A 197 7.23 -12.06 15.88
CA TRP A 197 6.56 -10.96 16.57
C TRP A 197 6.26 -11.26 18.05
N LYS A 198 5.82 -12.47 18.41
CA LYS A 198 5.62 -12.86 19.80
C LYS A 198 6.94 -12.79 20.59
N LYS A 199 8.05 -13.19 19.98
CA LYS A 199 9.36 -13.06 20.60
C LYS A 199 9.76 -11.58 20.76
N SER A 200 9.53 -10.74 19.75
CA SER A 200 9.77 -9.30 19.82
C SER A 200 9.00 -8.66 20.98
N VAL A 201 7.69 -8.92 21.09
CA VAL A 201 6.82 -8.36 22.15
C VAL A 201 7.23 -8.88 23.54
N HIS A 202 7.67 -10.14 23.64
CA HIS A 202 8.19 -10.69 24.89
C HIS A 202 9.47 -9.96 25.36
N LEU A 203 10.34 -9.57 24.42
CA LEU A 203 11.57 -8.83 24.72
C LEU A 203 11.28 -7.35 25.03
N ARG A 204 10.37 -6.75 24.30
CA ARG A 204 9.92 -5.36 24.48
C ARG A 204 8.46 -5.24 24.06
N PRO A 205 7.54 -4.95 25.03
CA PRO A 205 6.12 -4.75 24.71
C PRO A 205 5.91 -3.67 23.65
N ASP A 206 5.09 -3.98 22.64
CA ASP A 206 4.73 -3.08 21.54
C ASP A 206 3.29 -3.34 21.10
N ALA A 207 2.39 -2.40 21.40
CA ALA A 207 0.97 -2.52 21.11
C ALA A 207 0.67 -2.55 19.57
N ALA A 208 1.54 -2.00 18.73
CA ALA A 208 1.37 -2.08 17.28
C ALA A 208 1.65 -3.50 16.79
N ILE A 209 2.72 -4.12 17.27
CA ILE A 209 3.05 -5.51 16.94
C ILE A 209 1.99 -6.48 17.52
N GLU A 210 1.46 -6.22 18.71
CA GLU A 210 0.35 -7.02 19.27
C GLU A 210 -0.89 -7.01 18.37
N ARG A 211 -1.24 -5.85 17.81
CA ARG A 211 -2.35 -5.74 16.83
C ARG A 211 -2.07 -6.53 15.56
N LEU A 212 -0.81 -6.54 15.07
CA LEU A 212 -0.41 -7.33 13.91
C LEU A 212 -0.50 -8.83 14.19
N ILE A 213 -0.05 -9.29 15.37
CA ILE A 213 -0.20 -10.68 15.81
C ILE A 213 -1.69 -11.06 15.78
N ALA A 214 -2.54 -10.25 16.41
CA ALA A 214 -3.98 -10.54 16.45
C ALA A 214 -4.63 -10.55 15.05
N LYS A 215 -4.17 -9.68 14.11
CA LYS A 215 -4.61 -9.72 12.70
C LYS A 215 -4.15 -11.02 12.03
N ALA A 216 -2.89 -11.36 12.16
CA ALA A 216 -2.30 -12.55 11.53
C ALA A 216 -2.88 -13.87 12.08
N GLU A 217 -3.21 -13.91 13.38
CA GLU A 217 -3.88 -15.08 13.99
C GLU A 217 -5.31 -15.26 13.48
N ARG A 218 -6.08 -14.17 13.32
CA ARG A 218 -7.42 -14.25 12.67
C ARG A 218 -7.33 -14.73 11.24
N GLU A 219 -6.35 -14.25 10.48
CA GLU A 219 -6.07 -14.68 9.11
C GLU A 219 -5.78 -16.19 9.05
N LEU A 220 -4.86 -16.68 9.89
CA LEU A 220 -4.56 -18.10 9.97
C LEU A 220 -5.76 -18.96 10.37
N ALA A 221 -6.60 -18.48 11.29
CA ALA A 221 -7.79 -19.20 11.70
C ALA A 221 -8.81 -19.28 10.57
N ALA A 222 -9.03 -18.18 9.84
CA ALA A 222 -9.94 -18.14 8.69
C ALA A 222 -9.46 -19.00 7.53
N GLU A 223 -8.15 -19.09 7.31
CA GLU A 223 -7.53 -19.81 6.18
C GLU A 223 -7.08 -21.25 6.54
N ALA A 224 -7.42 -21.76 7.73
CA ALA A 224 -6.91 -23.03 8.22
C ALA A 224 -7.21 -24.25 7.30
N GLU A 225 -8.36 -24.25 6.63
CA GLU A 225 -8.81 -25.31 5.73
C GLU A 225 -8.78 -24.88 4.25
N PHE A 226 -8.11 -23.78 3.91
CA PHE A 226 -8.04 -23.31 2.53
C PHE A 226 -7.15 -24.21 1.69
N SER A 227 -7.64 -24.53 0.48
CA SER A 227 -6.87 -25.14 -0.57
C SER A 227 -6.11 -24.07 -1.36
N GLN A 228 -5.09 -24.50 -2.10
CA GLN A 228 -4.27 -23.62 -2.91
C GLN A 228 -4.23 -24.07 -4.36
N ARG A 229 -4.22 -23.13 -5.29
CA ARG A 229 -3.97 -23.35 -6.72
C ARG A 229 -3.00 -22.29 -7.22
N GLU A 230 -2.08 -22.69 -8.08
CA GLU A 230 -1.09 -21.78 -8.68
C GLU A 230 -1.36 -21.58 -10.17
N SER A 231 -1.04 -20.39 -10.67
CA SER A 231 -0.93 -20.07 -12.08
C SER A 231 0.45 -19.44 -12.34
N SER A 232 0.66 -18.79 -13.50
CA SER A 232 1.96 -18.22 -13.86
C SER A 232 2.40 -17.12 -12.88
N HIS A 233 1.47 -16.24 -12.48
CA HIS A 233 1.78 -15.05 -11.67
C HIS A 233 1.01 -14.99 -10.35
N PHE A 234 0.10 -15.94 -10.11
CA PHE A 234 -0.79 -15.91 -8.94
C PHE A 234 -0.76 -17.21 -8.14
N THR A 235 -0.89 -17.05 -6.84
CA THR A 235 -1.23 -18.13 -5.91
C THR A 235 -2.62 -17.87 -5.36
N LEU A 236 -3.60 -18.68 -5.73
CA LEU A 236 -4.99 -18.55 -5.29
C LEU A 236 -5.24 -19.46 -4.09
N ARG A 237 -5.69 -18.87 -2.96
CA ARG A 237 -6.18 -19.60 -1.79
C ARG A 237 -7.70 -19.46 -1.67
N PHE A 238 -8.38 -20.54 -1.31
CA PHE A 238 -9.84 -20.58 -1.29
C PHE A 238 -10.38 -21.72 -0.41
N GLU A 239 -11.59 -21.53 0.09
CA GLU A 239 -12.35 -22.61 0.72
C GLU A 239 -13.03 -23.46 -0.35
N GLY A 240 -12.63 -24.74 -0.45
CA GLY A 240 -13.05 -25.62 -1.56
C GLY A 240 -14.56 -25.88 -1.63
N LYS A 241 -15.27 -25.79 -0.49
CA LYS A 241 -16.74 -26.01 -0.43
C LYS A 241 -17.55 -24.79 -0.87
N GLN A 242 -16.97 -23.58 -0.83
CA GLN A 242 -17.68 -22.33 -1.10
C GLN A 242 -17.35 -21.73 -2.48
N THR A 243 -16.35 -22.27 -3.16
CA THR A 243 -15.92 -21.80 -4.48
C THR A 243 -16.07 -22.89 -5.53
N SER A 244 -16.77 -22.60 -6.62
CA SER A 244 -16.87 -23.53 -7.75
C SER A 244 -15.54 -23.59 -8.52
N GLU A 245 -15.28 -24.73 -9.16
CA GLU A 245 -14.11 -24.91 -10.05
C GLU A 245 -14.14 -23.90 -11.22
N ALA A 246 -15.33 -23.61 -11.74
CA ALA A 246 -15.53 -22.64 -12.81
C ALA A 246 -15.11 -21.23 -12.36
N LEU A 247 -15.61 -20.76 -11.22
CA LEU A 247 -15.25 -19.44 -10.67
C LEU A 247 -13.73 -19.30 -10.48
N ARG A 248 -13.07 -20.31 -9.89
CA ARG A 248 -11.61 -20.30 -9.66
C ARG A 248 -10.81 -20.19 -10.95
N ARG A 249 -11.22 -20.96 -11.98
CA ARG A 249 -10.57 -20.93 -13.30
C ARG A 249 -10.79 -19.59 -13.98
N ASP A 250 -12.03 -19.10 -14.00
CA ASP A 250 -12.40 -17.86 -14.68
C ASP A 250 -11.73 -16.64 -14.02
N LEU A 251 -11.62 -16.67 -12.69
CA LEU A 251 -10.94 -15.63 -11.90
C LEU A 251 -9.43 -15.61 -12.19
N LEU A 252 -8.76 -16.77 -12.20
CA LEU A 252 -7.35 -16.84 -12.57
C LEU A 252 -7.12 -16.40 -14.02
N THR A 253 -8.02 -16.75 -14.94
CA THR A 253 -7.94 -16.29 -16.34
C THR A 253 -8.07 -14.78 -16.45
N ALA A 254 -9.00 -14.17 -15.72
CA ALA A 254 -9.16 -12.71 -15.69
C ALA A 254 -7.92 -12.03 -15.12
N LEU A 255 -7.40 -12.52 -13.98
CA LEU A 255 -6.20 -11.97 -13.33
C LEU A 255 -4.95 -12.07 -14.21
N GLU A 256 -4.72 -13.21 -14.91
CA GLU A 256 -3.59 -13.35 -15.83
C GLU A 256 -3.73 -12.39 -17.03
N SER A 257 -4.95 -12.22 -17.57
CA SER A 257 -5.22 -11.24 -18.63
C SER A 257 -4.95 -9.80 -18.17
N ASP A 258 -5.41 -9.44 -16.97
CA ASP A 258 -5.16 -8.12 -16.38
C ASP A 258 -3.68 -7.91 -16.07
N TYR A 259 -2.97 -8.95 -15.63
CA TYR A 259 -1.53 -8.90 -15.42
C TYR A 259 -0.79 -8.53 -16.70
N ASP A 260 -1.10 -9.20 -17.82
CA ASP A 260 -0.51 -8.90 -19.13
C ASP A 260 -0.84 -7.48 -19.62
N ASP A 261 -2.06 -6.99 -19.36
CA ASP A 261 -2.47 -5.61 -19.67
C ASP A 261 -1.67 -4.60 -18.86
N LEU A 262 -1.48 -4.86 -17.56
CA LEU A 262 -0.73 -3.98 -16.67
C LEU A 262 0.76 -3.98 -17.00
N VAL A 263 1.35 -5.11 -17.39
CA VAL A 263 2.73 -5.16 -17.90
C VAL A 263 2.89 -4.26 -19.12
N ARG A 264 1.94 -4.30 -20.07
CA ARG A 264 1.95 -3.42 -21.25
C ARG A 264 1.79 -1.94 -20.87
N SER A 265 0.92 -1.64 -19.90
CA SER A 265 0.59 -0.28 -19.50
C SER A 265 1.64 0.35 -18.60
N LEU A 266 2.26 -0.41 -17.71
CA LEU A 266 3.19 0.08 -16.68
C LEU A 266 4.66 -0.31 -16.91
N GLY A 267 4.96 -1.15 -17.91
CA GLY A 267 6.32 -1.48 -18.32
C GLY A 267 7.15 -2.26 -17.29
N SER A 268 6.51 -2.84 -16.28
CA SER A 268 7.18 -3.53 -15.17
C SER A 268 6.38 -4.73 -14.71
N THR A 269 7.03 -5.66 -14.02
CA THR A 269 6.41 -6.88 -13.49
C THR A 269 6.67 -7.01 -11.99
N PRO A 270 5.69 -7.46 -11.18
CA PRO A 270 5.93 -7.88 -9.81
C PRO A 270 7.00 -8.98 -9.72
N ARG A 271 7.85 -8.91 -8.69
CA ARG A 271 9.01 -9.81 -8.53
C ARG A 271 8.65 -11.21 -8.03
N SER A 272 7.48 -11.34 -7.44
CA SER A 272 6.99 -12.60 -6.86
C SER A 272 5.54 -12.82 -7.23
N ASN A 273 5.09 -14.06 -7.13
CA ASN A 273 3.69 -14.40 -7.34
C ASN A 273 2.80 -13.63 -6.36
N ILE A 274 1.69 -13.13 -6.89
CA ILE A 274 0.71 -12.37 -6.12
C ILE A 274 -0.23 -13.36 -5.44
N LEU A 275 -0.34 -13.25 -4.11
CA LEU A 275 -1.28 -14.08 -3.35
C LEU A 275 -2.67 -13.48 -3.43
N VAL A 276 -3.61 -14.27 -3.93
CA VAL A 276 -5.04 -13.96 -4.00
C VAL A 276 -5.78 -14.87 -3.04
N VAL A 277 -6.61 -14.32 -2.18
CA VAL A 277 -7.35 -15.08 -1.17
C VAL A 277 -8.85 -14.83 -1.34
N LEU A 278 -9.60 -15.89 -1.57
CA LEU A 278 -11.06 -15.84 -1.70
C LEU A 278 -11.71 -16.16 -0.35
N TYR A 279 -12.48 -15.23 0.17
CA TYR A 279 -13.18 -15.38 1.44
C TYR A 279 -14.69 -15.48 1.25
N SER A 280 -15.38 -16.19 2.14
CA SER A 280 -16.78 -15.89 2.40
C SER A 280 -16.92 -14.48 2.97
N ASP A 281 -18.10 -13.84 2.83
CA ASP A 281 -18.31 -12.47 3.30
C ASP A 281 -17.94 -12.30 4.76
N GLN A 282 -18.39 -13.21 5.63
CA GLN A 282 -18.11 -13.13 7.05
C GLN A 282 -16.61 -13.22 7.33
N ALA A 283 -15.91 -14.20 6.74
CA ALA A 283 -14.47 -14.35 6.92
C ALA A 283 -13.68 -13.15 6.37
N TYR A 284 -14.10 -12.58 5.25
CA TYR A 284 -13.52 -11.38 4.68
C TYR A 284 -13.53 -10.21 5.68
N PHE A 285 -14.70 -9.93 6.27
CA PHE A 285 -14.81 -8.83 7.22
C PHE A 285 -14.12 -9.11 8.55
N ASP A 286 -14.12 -10.34 9.01
CA ASP A 286 -13.45 -10.73 10.25
C ASP A 286 -11.92 -10.57 10.13
N VAL A 287 -11.37 -10.88 8.94
CA VAL A 287 -9.94 -10.75 8.65
C VAL A 287 -9.55 -9.31 8.35
N THR A 288 -10.23 -8.66 7.39
CA THR A 288 -9.83 -7.34 6.88
C THR A 288 -10.34 -6.20 7.74
N ARG A 289 -11.46 -6.38 8.44
CA ARG A 289 -12.25 -5.34 9.09
C ARG A 289 -12.65 -4.21 8.12
N ALA A 290 -12.68 -4.53 6.84
CA ALA A 290 -13.08 -3.63 5.79
C ALA A 290 -14.55 -3.21 5.96
N PRO A 291 -14.97 -2.04 5.47
CA PRO A 291 -16.38 -1.66 5.42
C PRO A 291 -17.21 -2.66 4.62
N ALA A 292 -18.51 -2.69 4.91
CA ALA A 292 -19.43 -3.64 4.29
C ALA A 292 -19.52 -3.54 2.76
N TRP A 293 -19.20 -2.38 2.22
CA TRP A 293 -19.22 -2.06 0.81
C TRP A 293 -17.89 -2.31 0.08
N SER A 294 -16.82 -2.68 0.81
CA SER A 294 -15.51 -2.96 0.20
C SER A 294 -15.60 -4.16 -0.73
N GLY A 295 -15.31 -3.94 -2.01
CA GLY A 295 -15.36 -4.97 -3.05
C GLY A 295 -14.15 -5.90 -3.07
N ALA A 296 -13.00 -5.42 -2.62
CA ALA A 296 -11.76 -6.18 -2.42
C ALA A 296 -10.77 -5.32 -1.59
N VAL A 297 -9.64 -5.88 -1.19
CA VAL A 297 -8.56 -5.17 -0.50
C VAL A 297 -7.21 -5.73 -0.95
N ASN A 298 -6.26 -4.86 -1.25
CA ASN A 298 -4.87 -5.22 -1.46
C ASN A 298 -4.01 -4.65 -0.30
N ASP A 299 -3.67 -5.50 0.66
CA ASP A 299 -2.77 -5.19 1.77
C ASP A 299 -1.43 -5.94 1.67
N GLY A 300 -0.97 -6.16 0.42
CA GLY A 300 0.12 -7.06 0.05
C GLY A 300 -0.39 -8.46 -0.34
N LYS A 301 -1.67 -8.73 -0.12
CA LYS A 301 -2.43 -9.89 -0.59
C LYS A 301 -3.74 -9.36 -1.18
N LEU A 302 -4.12 -9.87 -2.33
CA LEU A 302 -5.39 -9.52 -2.96
C LEU A 302 -6.51 -10.34 -2.28
N ARG A 303 -7.33 -9.69 -1.45
CA ARG A 303 -8.40 -10.32 -0.68
C ARG A 303 -9.74 -10.02 -1.30
N ILE A 304 -10.49 -11.06 -1.65
CA ILE A 304 -11.72 -10.97 -2.43
C ILE A 304 -12.85 -11.65 -1.68
N PRO A 305 -13.94 -10.93 -1.33
CA PRO A 305 -15.16 -11.58 -0.88
C PRO A 305 -15.90 -12.18 -2.07
N ILE A 306 -16.24 -13.45 -2.00
CA ILE A 306 -16.89 -14.16 -3.13
C ILE A 306 -18.41 -14.04 -3.12
N ASN A 307 -19.03 -13.62 -2.03
CA ASN A 307 -20.47 -13.31 -1.89
C ASN A 307 -21.41 -14.32 -2.57
N GLY A 308 -21.03 -15.62 -2.59
CA GLY A 308 -21.80 -16.65 -3.29
C GLY A 308 -21.77 -16.56 -4.81
N LEU A 309 -20.82 -15.81 -5.38
CA LEU A 309 -20.64 -15.69 -6.82
C LEU A 309 -20.31 -17.04 -7.47
N SER A 310 -20.91 -17.31 -8.61
CA SER A 310 -20.66 -18.51 -9.43
C SER A 310 -19.75 -18.21 -10.65
N SER A 311 -19.58 -16.93 -11.00
CA SER A 311 -18.76 -16.45 -12.13
C SER A 311 -18.17 -15.08 -11.84
N VAL A 312 -17.16 -14.67 -12.60
CA VAL A 312 -16.60 -13.32 -12.55
C VAL A 312 -17.59 -12.35 -13.24
N THR A 313 -18.13 -11.44 -12.46
CA THR A 313 -18.98 -10.37 -12.99
C THR A 313 -18.12 -9.23 -13.55
N PRO A 314 -18.66 -8.36 -14.44
CA PRO A 314 -17.94 -7.16 -14.92
C PRO A 314 -17.44 -6.27 -13.77
N ASP A 315 -18.24 -6.07 -12.74
CA ASP A 315 -17.86 -5.27 -11.56
C ASP A 315 -16.72 -5.92 -10.80
N LEU A 316 -16.78 -7.24 -10.57
CA LEU A 316 -15.67 -7.96 -9.94
C LEU A 316 -14.40 -7.86 -10.79
N ALA A 317 -14.49 -8.02 -12.11
CA ALA A 317 -13.34 -7.90 -13.01
C ALA A 317 -12.70 -6.50 -12.91
N ARG A 318 -13.51 -5.45 -12.89
CA ARG A 318 -13.05 -4.07 -12.71
C ARG A 318 -12.32 -3.89 -11.36
N ILE A 319 -12.93 -4.34 -10.27
CA ILE A 319 -12.33 -4.28 -8.93
C ILE A 319 -11.00 -5.06 -8.88
N LEU A 320 -10.95 -6.25 -9.47
CA LEU A 320 -9.73 -7.07 -9.54
C LEU A 320 -8.59 -6.33 -10.23
N LYS A 321 -8.86 -5.68 -11.36
CA LYS A 321 -7.87 -4.91 -12.10
C LYS A 321 -7.39 -3.70 -11.32
N HIS A 322 -8.31 -2.99 -10.64
CA HIS A 322 -7.99 -1.89 -9.74
C HIS A 322 -7.00 -2.32 -8.65
N GLU A 323 -7.37 -3.34 -7.88
CA GLU A 323 -6.55 -3.82 -6.77
C GLU A 323 -5.22 -4.43 -7.25
N LEU A 324 -5.23 -5.11 -8.39
CA LEU A 324 -4.01 -5.64 -8.99
C LEU A 324 -3.05 -4.51 -9.40
N THR A 325 -3.58 -3.39 -9.91
CA THR A 325 -2.80 -2.22 -10.29
C THR A 325 -1.98 -1.68 -9.11
N HIS A 326 -2.52 -1.67 -7.91
CA HIS A 326 -1.78 -1.25 -6.71
C HIS A 326 -0.53 -2.10 -6.45
N SER A 327 -0.56 -3.40 -6.74
CA SER A 327 0.60 -4.28 -6.62
C SER A 327 1.73 -3.88 -7.58
N PHE A 328 1.38 -3.51 -8.82
CA PHE A 328 2.33 -3.01 -9.81
C PHE A 328 2.92 -1.66 -9.42
N ILE A 329 2.06 -0.70 -9.07
CA ILE A 329 2.50 0.64 -8.64
C ILE A 329 3.43 0.54 -7.42
N SER A 330 3.08 -0.27 -6.43
CA SER A 330 3.91 -0.49 -5.24
C SER A 330 5.29 -1.05 -5.61
N GLN A 331 5.36 -1.99 -6.55
CA GLN A 331 6.61 -2.55 -7.02
C GLN A 331 7.49 -1.53 -7.76
N ILE A 332 6.91 -0.72 -8.65
CA ILE A 332 7.63 0.26 -9.46
C ILE A 332 8.11 1.41 -8.57
N SER A 333 7.23 1.95 -7.76
CA SER A 333 7.51 3.10 -6.89
C SER A 333 8.26 2.75 -5.61
N GLY A 334 8.52 1.45 -5.35
CA GLY A 334 9.08 0.99 -4.08
C GLY A 334 8.18 1.33 -2.88
N GLY A 335 6.84 1.29 -3.08
CA GLY A 335 5.85 1.62 -2.06
C GLY A 335 5.78 3.11 -1.68
N ARG A 336 6.31 4.02 -2.50
CA ARG A 336 6.40 5.46 -2.22
C ARG A 336 5.49 6.33 -3.08
N CYS A 337 4.63 5.70 -3.89
CA CYS A 337 3.66 6.43 -4.69
C CYS A 337 2.74 7.25 -3.78
N PRO A 338 2.54 8.56 -4.01
CA PRO A 338 1.54 9.32 -3.25
C PRO A 338 0.14 8.80 -3.54
N TYR A 339 -0.76 8.95 -2.58
CA TYR A 339 -2.05 8.29 -2.63
C TYR A 339 -2.88 8.73 -3.85
N TRP A 340 -2.91 10.03 -4.16
CA TRP A 340 -3.62 10.55 -5.33
C TRP A 340 -3.16 9.91 -6.65
N LEU A 341 -1.85 9.74 -6.82
CA LEU A 341 -1.29 9.16 -8.05
C LEU A 341 -1.57 7.65 -8.11
N ASN A 342 -1.49 6.97 -6.98
CA ASN A 342 -1.78 5.54 -6.87
C ASN A 342 -3.24 5.25 -7.22
N GLU A 343 -4.19 5.96 -6.60
CA GLU A 343 -5.62 5.79 -6.84
C GLU A 343 -6.03 6.26 -8.25
N GLY A 344 -5.48 7.38 -8.70
CA GLY A 344 -5.76 7.88 -10.05
C GLY A 344 -5.31 6.92 -11.16
N ILE A 345 -4.12 6.30 -11.03
CA ILE A 345 -3.64 5.30 -11.99
C ILE A 345 -4.50 4.03 -11.90
N ALA A 346 -4.85 3.57 -10.71
CA ALA A 346 -5.69 2.39 -10.55
C ALA A 346 -7.05 2.57 -11.21
N GLN A 347 -7.71 3.72 -10.99
CA GLN A 347 -8.95 4.07 -11.65
C GLN A 347 -8.81 4.18 -13.19
N LEU A 348 -7.76 4.83 -13.67
CA LEU A 348 -7.53 4.96 -15.12
C LEU A 348 -7.37 3.59 -15.80
N LEU A 349 -6.65 2.66 -15.17
CA LEU A 349 -6.37 1.33 -15.73
C LEU A 349 -7.51 0.32 -15.51
N GLU A 350 -8.44 0.57 -14.62
CA GLU A 350 -9.73 -0.16 -14.51
C GLU A 350 -10.80 0.26 -15.52
N PRO A 351 -10.49 0.92 -16.53
CA PRO A 351 -11.04 1.90 -17.45
C PRO A 351 -12.18 2.80 -16.90
N SER A 352 -11.85 3.54 -15.86
CA SER A 352 -12.70 4.65 -15.41
C SER A 352 -12.29 5.97 -16.08
N THR A 353 -13.28 6.85 -16.32
CA THR A 353 -13.08 8.21 -16.85
C THR A 353 -13.83 9.22 -15.99
N VAL A 354 -13.44 10.48 -16.09
CA VAL A 354 -14.16 11.59 -15.42
C VAL A 354 -15.42 12.04 -16.17
N ASP A 355 -15.79 11.44 -17.31
CA ASP A 355 -16.84 11.93 -18.19
C ASP A 355 -18.18 12.17 -17.47
N GLY A 356 -18.62 11.23 -16.63
CA GLY A 356 -19.86 11.38 -15.85
C GLY A 356 -19.81 12.44 -14.72
N ARG A 357 -18.62 12.92 -14.37
CA ARG A 357 -18.36 13.84 -13.25
C ARG A 357 -17.69 15.14 -13.71
N GLY A 358 -17.36 15.23 -15.01
CA GLY A 358 -16.54 16.29 -15.59
C GLY A 358 -17.11 17.69 -15.37
N HIS A 359 -18.40 17.91 -15.57
CA HIS A 359 -19.04 19.22 -15.33
C HIS A 359 -18.93 19.66 -13.86
N ARG A 360 -19.19 18.74 -12.93
CA ARG A 360 -19.04 19.04 -11.49
C ARG A 360 -17.59 19.38 -11.13
N LEU A 361 -16.62 18.62 -11.62
CA LEU A 361 -15.21 18.89 -11.40
C LEU A 361 -14.78 20.21 -12.04
N ALA A 362 -15.18 20.49 -13.29
CA ALA A 362 -14.89 21.75 -13.98
C ALA A 362 -15.40 22.95 -13.18
N GLN A 363 -16.64 22.90 -12.66
CA GLN A 363 -17.20 23.95 -11.81
C GLN A 363 -16.42 24.10 -10.50
N LEU A 364 -15.99 23.00 -9.90
CA LEU A 364 -15.27 22.98 -8.63
C LEU A 364 -13.89 23.62 -8.77
N PHE A 365 -13.14 23.25 -9.80
CA PHE A 365 -11.85 23.85 -10.14
C PHE A 365 -11.99 25.32 -10.57
N HIS A 366 -13.04 25.67 -11.32
CA HIS A 366 -13.31 27.06 -11.68
C HIS A 366 -13.56 27.98 -10.46
N THR A 367 -14.16 27.42 -9.41
CA THR A 367 -14.44 28.15 -8.15
C THR A 367 -13.36 28.00 -7.09
N GLN A 368 -12.22 27.39 -7.41
CA GLN A 368 -11.09 27.14 -6.50
C GLN A 368 -11.51 26.44 -5.20
N ARG A 369 -12.29 25.38 -5.32
CA ARG A 369 -12.80 24.57 -4.22
C ARG A 369 -12.32 23.12 -4.28
N GLU A 370 -11.36 22.86 -5.13
CA GLU A 370 -10.62 21.60 -5.23
C GLU A 370 -9.79 21.35 -3.98
N ILE A 371 -9.45 20.11 -3.74
CA ILE A 371 -8.52 19.73 -2.68
C ILE A 371 -7.09 19.86 -3.24
N PRO A 372 -6.19 20.66 -2.62
CA PRO A 372 -4.82 20.78 -3.10
C PRO A 372 -4.12 19.41 -3.19
N ILE A 373 -3.42 19.14 -4.31
CA ILE A 373 -2.78 17.85 -4.60
C ILE A 373 -1.80 17.44 -3.49
N ASN A 374 -1.09 18.39 -2.88
CA ASN A 374 -0.20 18.09 -1.76
C ASN A 374 -0.94 17.52 -0.53
N THR A 375 -2.21 17.86 -0.35
CA THR A 375 -3.09 17.30 0.69
C THR A 375 -3.48 15.86 0.35
N LEU A 376 -3.53 15.53 -0.94
CA LEU A 376 -3.87 14.20 -1.45
C LEU A 376 -2.68 13.21 -1.47
N GLU A 377 -1.50 13.59 -0.99
CA GLU A 377 -0.36 12.68 -0.89
C GLU A 377 -0.57 11.57 0.14
N GLY A 378 -1.25 11.87 1.25
CA GLY A 378 -1.60 10.91 2.29
C GLY A 378 -2.89 10.16 1.99
N ASN A 379 -3.17 9.10 2.77
CA ASN A 379 -4.42 8.36 2.65
C ASN A 379 -5.64 9.23 3.01
N PHE A 380 -6.79 8.92 2.42
CA PHE A 380 -8.03 9.66 2.59
C PHE A 380 -8.86 9.27 3.83
N ILE A 381 -8.29 8.47 4.76
CA ILE A 381 -8.98 7.96 5.97
C ILE A 381 -9.55 9.09 6.86
N ARG A 382 -8.93 10.26 6.84
CA ARG A 382 -9.36 11.41 7.65
C ARG A 382 -10.40 12.29 6.96
N PHE A 383 -10.70 12.02 5.69
CA PHE A 383 -11.69 12.77 4.92
C PHE A 383 -13.09 12.31 5.27
N SER A 384 -14.06 13.22 5.20
CA SER A 384 -15.47 12.85 5.17
C SER A 384 -15.79 12.04 3.89
N ALA A 385 -16.93 11.37 3.84
CA ALA A 385 -17.33 10.59 2.67
C ALA A 385 -17.34 11.45 1.39
N ALA A 386 -17.83 12.69 1.47
CA ALA A 386 -17.87 13.60 0.33
C ALA A 386 -16.48 14.05 -0.11
N GLU A 387 -15.58 14.39 0.85
CA GLU A 387 -14.20 14.75 0.54
C GLU A 387 -13.42 13.58 -0.04
N ALA A 388 -13.65 12.35 0.46
CA ALA A 388 -12.99 11.17 -0.07
C ALA A 388 -13.43 10.89 -1.52
N THR A 389 -14.74 10.95 -1.81
CA THR A 389 -15.25 10.81 -3.18
C THR A 389 -14.62 11.86 -4.09
N LEU A 390 -14.54 13.11 -3.64
CA LEU A 390 -13.91 14.18 -4.40
C LEU A 390 -12.41 13.93 -4.61
N ALA A 391 -11.70 13.48 -3.59
CA ALA A 391 -10.29 13.13 -3.69
C ALA A 391 -10.00 12.02 -4.72
N TYR A 392 -10.86 11.01 -4.80
CA TYR A 392 -10.79 9.98 -5.84
C TYR A 392 -11.05 10.56 -7.23
N ASP A 393 -12.07 11.43 -7.37
CA ASP A 393 -12.41 12.07 -8.65
C ASP A 393 -11.29 12.99 -9.13
N GLU A 394 -10.72 13.79 -8.25
CA GLU A 394 -9.59 14.68 -8.56
C GLU A 394 -8.31 13.90 -8.87
N SER A 395 -8.05 12.80 -8.17
CA SER A 395 -6.94 11.88 -8.45
C SER A 395 -7.04 11.31 -9.86
N LEU A 396 -8.23 10.83 -10.25
CA LEU A 396 -8.49 10.36 -11.61
C LEU A 396 -8.33 11.48 -12.64
N ALA A 397 -8.85 12.67 -12.37
CA ALA A 397 -8.76 13.81 -13.29
C ALA A 397 -7.31 14.22 -13.56
N ALA A 398 -6.48 14.28 -12.50
CA ALA A 398 -5.06 14.61 -12.62
C ALA A 398 -4.30 13.55 -13.44
N VAL A 399 -4.53 12.28 -13.17
CA VAL A 399 -3.86 11.18 -13.88
C VAL A 399 -4.36 11.05 -15.31
N GLN A 400 -5.65 11.22 -15.55
CA GLN A 400 -6.22 11.24 -16.90
C GLN A 400 -5.65 12.39 -17.73
N TYR A 401 -5.53 13.60 -17.15
CA TYR A 401 -4.88 14.73 -17.81
C TYR A 401 -3.42 14.39 -18.19
N ILE A 402 -2.64 13.85 -17.27
CA ILE A 402 -1.24 13.45 -17.54
C ILE A 402 -1.20 12.42 -18.67
N SER A 403 -2.06 11.40 -18.62
CA SER A 403 -2.11 10.34 -19.62
C SER A 403 -2.51 10.84 -21.00
N GLU A 404 -3.54 11.72 -21.10
CA GLU A 404 -4.01 12.26 -22.37
C GLU A 404 -3.03 13.28 -22.98
N THR A 405 -2.32 14.03 -22.14
CA THR A 405 -1.43 15.12 -22.59
C THR A 405 -0.01 14.64 -22.88
N TYR A 406 0.54 13.80 -22.00
CA TYR A 406 1.96 13.38 -22.05
C TYR A 406 2.11 11.90 -22.40
N GLY A 407 1.06 11.11 -22.22
CA GLY A 407 1.04 9.67 -22.49
C GLY A 407 1.36 8.81 -21.26
N THR A 408 0.99 7.51 -21.35
CA THR A 408 1.21 6.54 -20.28
C THR A 408 2.68 6.30 -19.99
N SER A 409 3.58 6.49 -20.96
CA SER A 409 5.03 6.36 -20.75
C SER A 409 5.58 7.40 -19.77
N ASP A 410 4.94 8.57 -19.63
CA ASP A 410 5.35 9.56 -18.65
C ASP A 410 4.84 9.22 -17.25
N LEU A 411 3.67 8.60 -17.13
CA LEU A 411 3.23 8.02 -15.86
C LEU A 411 4.20 6.93 -15.38
N GLN A 412 4.67 6.05 -16.28
CA GLN A 412 5.70 5.06 -15.95
C GLN A 412 6.98 5.73 -15.42
N ARG A 413 7.49 6.74 -16.14
CA ARG A 413 8.70 7.47 -15.75
C ARG A 413 8.57 8.18 -14.41
N ILE A 414 7.40 8.75 -14.12
CA ILE A 414 7.10 9.37 -12.82
C ILE A 414 7.18 8.32 -11.71
N LEU A 415 6.54 7.16 -11.87
CA LEU A 415 6.59 6.05 -10.91
C LEU A 415 8.02 5.53 -10.70
N GLU A 416 8.80 5.36 -11.77
CA GLU A 416 10.19 4.91 -11.71
C GLU A 416 11.08 5.90 -10.94
N ARG A 417 10.92 7.22 -11.18
CA ARG A 417 11.65 8.26 -10.45
C ARG A 417 11.32 8.28 -8.97
N ILE A 418 10.05 8.10 -8.64
CA ILE A 418 9.60 7.92 -7.24
C ILE A 418 10.27 6.67 -6.66
N GLY A 419 10.31 5.57 -7.41
CA GLY A 419 11.01 4.34 -7.05
C GLY A 419 12.51 4.53 -6.83
N GLN A 420 13.13 5.44 -7.55
CA GLN A 420 14.54 5.81 -7.44
C GLN A 420 14.86 6.82 -6.33
N GLY A 421 13.86 7.37 -5.63
CA GLY A 421 14.10 8.24 -4.50
C GLY A 421 13.57 9.66 -4.64
N SER A 422 13.06 10.04 -5.81
CA SER A 422 12.47 11.36 -5.99
C SER A 422 11.19 11.51 -5.18
N SER A 423 10.92 12.71 -4.66
CA SER A 423 9.56 13.07 -4.23
C SER A 423 8.63 13.07 -5.47
N ALA A 424 7.33 12.94 -5.24
CA ALA A 424 6.37 12.94 -6.35
C ALA A 424 6.42 14.24 -7.15
N GLU A 425 6.50 15.39 -6.47
CA GLU A 425 6.62 16.70 -7.15
C GLU A 425 7.94 16.82 -7.92
N ALA A 426 9.08 16.33 -7.39
CA ALA A 426 10.34 16.31 -8.13
C ALA A 426 10.29 15.39 -9.35
N ALA A 427 9.59 14.26 -9.26
CA ALA A 427 9.36 13.35 -10.38
C ALA A 427 8.50 14.00 -11.47
N LEU A 428 7.42 14.72 -11.10
CA LEU A 428 6.61 15.50 -12.04
C LEU A 428 7.45 16.58 -12.74
N ARG A 429 8.16 17.43 -11.97
CA ARG A 429 9.00 18.50 -12.52
C ARG A 429 10.03 17.99 -13.52
N SER A 430 10.65 16.85 -13.22
CA SER A 430 11.72 16.28 -14.08
C SER A 430 11.18 15.48 -15.27
N THR A 431 9.88 15.12 -15.30
CA THR A 431 9.29 14.31 -16.36
C THR A 431 8.38 15.13 -17.27
N ILE A 432 7.48 15.90 -16.69
CA ILE A 432 6.47 16.68 -17.42
C ILE A 432 6.60 18.19 -17.19
N HIS A 433 7.65 18.62 -16.51
CA HIS A 433 7.98 20.02 -16.22
C HIS A 433 6.91 20.80 -15.44
N SER A 434 6.08 20.08 -14.64
CA SER A 434 5.01 20.66 -13.82
C SER A 434 5.30 20.50 -12.35
N SER A 435 5.09 21.58 -11.56
CA SER A 435 4.93 21.51 -10.11
C SER A 435 3.51 21.04 -9.76
N TYR A 436 3.22 20.84 -8.48
CA TYR A 436 1.84 20.57 -8.06
C TYR A 436 0.89 21.72 -8.42
N GLY A 437 1.29 22.96 -8.19
CA GLY A 437 0.47 24.12 -8.54
C GLY A 437 0.28 24.30 -10.07
N ASP A 438 1.31 23.99 -10.86
CA ASP A 438 1.19 23.99 -12.32
C ASP A 438 0.22 22.91 -12.79
N LEU A 439 0.34 21.68 -12.23
CA LEU A 439 -0.54 20.56 -12.54
C LEU A 439 -2.00 20.87 -12.19
N GLU A 440 -2.27 21.44 -11.01
CA GLU A 440 -3.62 21.87 -10.62
C GLU A 440 -4.21 22.86 -11.63
N ALA A 441 -3.44 23.87 -12.02
CA ALA A 441 -3.86 24.86 -13.01
C ALA A 441 -4.08 24.26 -14.40
N GLU A 442 -3.31 23.26 -14.78
CA GLU A 442 -3.43 22.53 -16.05
C GLU A 442 -4.65 21.62 -16.06
N VAL A 443 -4.88 20.87 -14.98
CA VAL A 443 -6.09 20.05 -14.78
C VAL A 443 -7.35 20.92 -14.80
N ALA A 444 -7.32 22.08 -14.13
CA ALA A 444 -8.43 23.05 -14.20
C ALA A 444 -8.75 23.45 -15.63
N ARG A 445 -7.74 23.83 -16.42
CA ARG A 445 -7.93 24.19 -17.84
C ARG A 445 -8.44 23.04 -18.69
N PHE A 446 -7.90 21.84 -18.46
CA PHE A 446 -8.34 20.62 -19.13
C PHE A 446 -9.84 20.32 -18.86
N LEU A 447 -10.24 20.35 -17.58
CA LEU A 447 -11.62 20.10 -17.18
C LEU A 447 -12.58 21.17 -17.72
N VAL A 448 -12.22 22.45 -17.59
CA VAL A 448 -13.05 23.55 -18.13
C VAL A 448 -13.12 23.49 -19.64
N GLY A 449 -12.02 23.19 -20.33
CA GLY A 449 -12.00 23.07 -21.79
C GLY A 449 -12.81 21.89 -22.35
N LYS A 450 -12.88 20.79 -21.57
CA LYS A 450 -13.57 19.56 -22.02
C LYS A 450 -15.03 19.49 -21.55
N TYR A 451 -15.35 20.05 -20.37
CA TYR A 451 -16.62 19.88 -19.67
C TYR A 451 -17.23 21.22 -19.16
N GLY A 452 -16.53 22.34 -19.29
CA GLY A 452 -17.08 23.64 -18.93
C GLY A 452 -17.94 24.16 -20.08
N ASP A 453 -19.21 24.47 -19.82
CA ASP A 453 -20.10 25.14 -20.76
C ASP A 453 -19.87 26.67 -20.77
#